data_e590fe51edbd7e20ec9342258378976c
#
_entry.id   e590fe51edbd7e20ec9342258378976c
#
_cell.length_a   1.000
_cell.length_b   1.000
_cell.length_c   1.000
_cell.angle_alpha   90.00
_cell.angle_beta   90.00
_cell.angle_gamma   90.00
#
_symmetry.space_group_name_H-M   'P 1'
#
loop_
_entity.id
_entity.type
_entity.pdbx_description
1 polymer ?
#
loop_
_entity_poly.entity_id
_entity_poly.type
_entity_poly.pdbx_seq_one_letter_code
_entity_poly.pdbx_strand_id
1 'polypeptide(L)'
;MSLITLFYRSIYTITGYKSSGRKGAQTKDEEVLVMEKVSGQKRKSRLRGWVFWPPFLVLLMVLILGFVSQDAFLKVVNGVKDWIWGNFKWLFSGYGLAAVGVCFYACFSKFGNTVIGGKDAKPILGKFNWFAISLCTTIAAGLMFWAAAEPLYLMSDPSPFFDIEPNSPQAAVFAMAQMYLHWGITPYAIYALAATVFAFVYYNMKKPFT
;
A
#
# COMPACT_ATOMS: atom_id res chain seq x y z
N MET A 1 12.77 1.37 20.28
CA MET A 1 11.97 2.39 19.57
C MET A 1 11.17 1.64 18.52
N SER A 2 9.84 1.56 18.66
CA SER A 2 8.96 0.65 17.91
C SER A 2 8.87 1.06 16.42
N LEU A 3 8.73 0.06 15.52
CA LEU A 3 8.39 0.24 14.09
C LEU A 3 7.21 1.20 13.91
N ILE A 4 6.26 1.16 14.84
CA ILE A 4 5.12 2.06 14.94
C ILE A 4 5.59 3.53 15.12
N THR A 5 6.65 3.78 15.90
CA THR A 5 7.18 5.13 16.11
C THR A 5 7.87 5.69 14.87
N LEU A 6 8.45 4.83 14.03
CA LEU A 6 9.06 5.21 12.76
C LEU A 6 8.01 5.47 11.68
N PHE A 7 7.02 4.61 11.58
CA PHE A 7 5.85 4.83 10.73
C PHE A 7 5.13 6.12 11.15
N TYR A 8 4.98 6.32 12.46
CA TYR A 8 4.44 7.52 13.06
C TYR A 8 5.27 8.76 12.71
N ARG A 9 6.60 8.69 12.82
CA ARG A 9 7.49 9.82 12.52
C ARG A 9 7.53 10.13 11.02
N SER A 10 7.51 9.10 10.16
CA SER A 10 7.52 9.24 8.70
C SER A 10 6.22 9.91 8.18
N ILE A 11 5.05 9.43 8.61
CA ILE A 11 3.77 10.00 8.17
C ILE A 11 3.53 11.39 8.77
N TYR A 12 3.98 11.63 10.02
CA TYR A 12 3.85 12.94 10.65
C TYR A 12 4.59 14.05 9.89
N THR A 13 5.61 13.67 9.13
CA THR A 13 6.42 14.61 8.34
C THR A 13 5.87 14.82 6.93
N ILE A 14 5.14 13.84 6.36
CA ILE A 14 4.60 13.91 5.00
C ILE A 14 3.52 15.01 4.85
N THR A 15 2.84 15.37 5.93
CA THR A 15 1.70 16.30 5.88
C THR A 15 2.02 17.74 6.26
N GLY A 16 3.29 18.13 6.31
CA GLY A 16 3.72 19.41 6.90
C GLY A 16 4.17 20.49 5.94
N TYR A 17 3.37 20.88 4.94
CA TYR A 17 3.59 22.17 4.29
C TYR A 17 2.72 23.25 4.98
N LYS A 18 3.28 23.97 5.94
CA LYS A 18 2.69 25.18 6.48
C LYS A 18 3.50 26.39 6.03
N SER A 19 2.93 27.16 5.14
CA SER A 19 3.38 28.51 4.83
C SER A 19 3.55 29.32 6.11
N SER A 20 4.74 29.89 6.29
CA SER A 20 5.09 30.79 7.39
C SER A 20 4.15 31.97 7.43
N GLY A 21 3.58 32.25 8.59
CA GLY A 21 2.60 33.30 8.78
C GLY A 21 3.10 34.70 8.53
N ARG A 22 2.31 35.43 7.80
CA ARG A 22 2.16 36.90 7.93
C ARG A 22 0.72 37.29 7.61
N LYS A 23 0.09 37.92 8.61
CA LYS A 23 -1.08 38.80 8.56
C LYS A 23 -2.36 38.28 7.87
N GLY A 24 -3.34 38.01 8.67
CA GLY A 24 -4.63 37.35 8.37
C GLY A 24 -5.71 38.16 7.64
N ALA A 25 -5.37 39.14 6.81
CA ALA A 25 -6.34 39.88 5.98
C ALA A 25 -6.01 39.85 4.49
N GLN A 26 -4.74 39.75 4.10
CA GLN A 26 -4.33 39.65 2.69
C GLN A 26 -4.40 38.25 2.11
N THR A 27 -4.49 37.22 2.95
CA THR A 27 -4.44 35.80 2.54
C THR A 27 -5.73 35.30 1.87
N LYS A 28 -6.90 35.87 2.19
CA LYS A 28 -8.16 35.42 1.58
C LYS A 28 -8.27 35.81 0.10
N ASP A 29 -7.84 37.01 -0.24
CA ASP A 29 -7.91 37.47 -1.62
C ASP A 29 -6.83 36.84 -2.51
N GLU A 30 -5.65 36.56 -1.93
CA GLU A 30 -4.60 35.78 -2.64
C GLU A 30 -4.98 34.29 -2.79
N GLU A 31 -5.61 33.67 -1.79
CA GLU A 31 -6.12 32.30 -1.93
C GLU A 31 -7.25 32.20 -2.96
N VAL A 32 -8.15 33.16 -2.99
CA VAL A 32 -9.22 33.25 -4.02
C VAL A 32 -8.63 33.46 -5.39
N LEU A 33 -7.65 34.36 -5.56
CA LEU A 33 -6.95 34.58 -6.84
C LEU A 33 -6.13 33.37 -7.30
N VAL A 34 -5.52 32.63 -6.37
CA VAL A 34 -4.79 31.39 -6.69
C VAL A 34 -5.79 30.28 -7.07
N MET A 35 -6.92 30.16 -6.36
CA MET A 35 -7.97 29.22 -6.72
C MET A 35 -8.62 29.55 -8.05
N GLU A 36 -8.82 30.83 -8.36
CA GLU A 36 -9.37 31.28 -9.63
C GLU A 36 -8.39 31.05 -10.79
N LYS A 37 -7.09 31.30 -10.59
CA LYS A 37 -6.04 30.95 -11.56
C LYS A 37 -5.89 29.45 -11.78
N VAL A 38 -6.01 28.65 -10.74
CA VAL A 38 -5.97 27.17 -10.83
C VAL A 38 -7.25 26.63 -11.49
N SER A 39 -8.41 27.23 -11.18
CA SER A 39 -9.70 26.91 -11.80
C SER A 39 -9.79 27.32 -13.26
N GLY A 40 -9.18 28.44 -13.64
CA GLY A 40 -9.15 28.97 -15.02
C GLY A 40 -8.19 28.21 -15.96
N GLN A 41 -7.23 27.48 -15.40
CA GLN A 41 -6.32 26.67 -16.18
C GLN A 41 -6.97 25.33 -16.52
N LYS A 42 -7.84 25.29 -17.54
CA LYS A 42 -8.30 24.05 -18.17
C LYS A 42 -7.06 23.27 -18.64
N ARG A 43 -6.49 22.45 -17.79
CA ARG A 43 -5.54 21.41 -18.22
C ARG A 43 -6.29 20.55 -19.23
N LYS A 44 -6.01 20.74 -20.51
CA LYS A 44 -6.41 19.76 -21.52
C LYS A 44 -5.74 18.45 -21.14
N SER A 45 -6.46 17.61 -20.44
CA SER A 45 -6.04 16.25 -20.12
C SER A 45 -5.94 15.51 -21.44
N ARG A 46 -4.76 15.49 -22.03
CA ARG A 46 -4.47 14.62 -23.17
C ARG A 46 -4.26 13.23 -22.63
N LEU A 47 -5.26 12.39 -22.83
CA LEU A 47 -5.10 10.95 -22.64
C LEU A 47 -3.93 10.48 -23.53
N ARG A 48 -2.87 10.00 -22.89
CA ARG A 48 -1.76 9.35 -23.59
C ARG A 48 -2.27 8.00 -24.10
N GLY A 49 -2.66 7.90 -25.36
CA GLY A 49 -3.28 6.71 -25.93
C GLY A 49 -2.46 5.43 -25.67
N TRP A 50 -1.16 5.46 -25.83
CA TRP A 50 -0.26 4.34 -25.55
C TRP A 50 -0.23 3.88 -24.09
N VAL A 51 -0.58 4.74 -23.15
CA VAL A 51 -0.64 4.39 -21.71
C VAL A 51 -2.04 3.92 -21.32
N PHE A 52 -3.07 4.46 -21.97
CA PHE A 52 -4.47 4.18 -21.64
C PHE A 52 -4.98 2.91 -22.31
N TRP A 53 -4.78 2.78 -23.64
CA TRP A 53 -5.41 1.71 -24.41
C TRP A 53 -4.95 0.28 -24.06
N PRO A 54 -3.63 -0.02 -23.87
CA PRO A 54 -3.22 -1.38 -23.56
C PRO A 54 -3.83 -1.94 -22.27
N PRO A 55 -3.74 -1.27 -21.11
CA PRO A 55 -4.37 -1.79 -19.89
C PRO A 55 -5.91 -1.80 -19.97
N PHE A 56 -6.52 -0.85 -20.68
CA PHE A 56 -7.97 -0.83 -20.88
C PHE A 56 -8.45 -2.03 -21.70
N LEU A 57 -7.76 -2.37 -22.80
CA LEU A 57 -8.08 -3.53 -23.62
C LEU A 57 -7.90 -4.84 -22.87
N VAL A 58 -6.84 -4.95 -22.04
CA VAL A 58 -6.63 -6.13 -21.18
C VAL A 58 -7.78 -6.27 -20.17
N LEU A 59 -8.18 -5.18 -19.50
CA LEU A 59 -9.29 -5.20 -18.56
C LEU A 59 -10.62 -5.56 -19.27
N LEU A 60 -10.86 -5.00 -20.45
CA LEU A 60 -12.06 -5.31 -21.24
C LEU A 60 -12.08 -6.79 -21.66
N MET A 61 -10.94 -7.33 -22.09
CA MET A 61 -10.82 -8.74 -22.45
C MET A 61 -11.07 -9.65 -21.25
N VAL A 62 -10.51 -9.34 -20.09
CA VAL A 62 -10.74 -10.05 -18.82
C VAL A 62 -12.21 -10.02 -18.44
N LEU A 63 -12.86 -8.88 -18.57
CA LEU A 63 -14.28 -8.71 -18.28
C LEU A 63 -15.16 -9.53 -19.24
N ILE A 64 -14.90 -9.48 -20.53
CA ILE A 64 -15.63 -10.27 -21.55
C ILE A 64 -15.47 -11.77 -21.28
N LEU A 65 -14.25 -12.25 -21.04
CA LEU A 65 -13.99 -13.66 -20.73
C LEU A 65 -14.73 -14.12 -19.47
N GLY A 66 -14.77 -13.28 -18.44
CA GLY A 66 -15.50 -13.58 -17.20
C GLY A 66 -17.01 -13.72 -17.40
N PHE A 67 -17.61 -12.95 -18.34
CA PHE A 67 -19.03 -13.03 -18.63
C PHE A 67 -19.39 -14.14 -19.65
N VAL A 68 -18.52 -14.39 -20.62
CA VAL A 68 -18.81 -15.38 -21.69
C VAL A 68 -18.56 -16.81 -21.21
N SER A 69 -17.49 -17.04 -20.45
CA SER A 69 -17.16 -18.37 -19.94
C SER A 69 -16.33 -18.28 -18.67
N GLN A 70 -16.99 -18.44 -17.54
CA GLN A 70 -16.35 -18.43 -16.22
C GLN A 70 -15.30 -19.55 -16.10
N ASP A 71 -15.59 -20.74 -16.64
CA ASP A 71 -14.68 -21.88 -16.57
C ASP A 71 -13.39 -21.65 -17.38
N ALA A 72 -13.51 -21.09 -18.59
CA ALA A 72 -12.37 -20.74 -19.41
C ALA A 72 -11.53 -19.65 -18.75
N PHE A 73 -12.18 -18.64 -18.16
CA PHE A 73 -11.52 -17.58 -17.41
C PHE A 73 -10.73 -18.14 -16.22
N LEU A 74 -11.36 -18.96 -15.38
CA LEU A 74 -10.72 -19.58 -14.23
C LEU A 74 -9.55 -20.49 -14.64
N LYS A 75 -9.68 -21.24 -15.71
CA LYS A 75 -8.62 -22.09 -16.24
C LYS A 75 -7.39 -21.26 -16.66
N VAL A 76 -7.61 -20.16 -17.37
CA VAL A 76 -6.51 -19.27 -17.78
C VAL A 76 -5.86 -18.61 -16.56
N VAL A 77 -6.66 -18.04 -15.65
CA VAL A 77 -6.14 -17.38 -14.45
C VAL A 77 -5.35 -18.34 -13.56
N ASN A 78 -5.88 -19.54 -13.31
CA ASN A 78 -5.18 -20.56 -12.54
C ASN A 78 -3.91 -21.04 -13.25
N GLY A 79 -3.94 -21.24 -14.56
CA GLY A 79 -2.75 -21.61 -15.32
C GLY A 79 -1.63 -20.57 -15.22
N VAL A 80 -1.96 -19.28 -15.34
CA VAL A 80 -1.00 -18.18 -15.16
C VAL A 80 -0.48 -18.14 -13.73
N LYS A 81 -1.38 -18.26 -12.75
CA LYS A 81 -1.02 -18.31 -11.32
C LYS A 81 -0.02 -19.44 -11.04
N ASP A 82 -0.34 -20.66 -11.50
CA ASP A 82 0.49 -21.84 -11.22
C ASP A 82 1.85 -21.75 -11.91
N TRP A 83 1.91 -21.17 -13.12
CA TRP A 83 3.17 -20.88 -13.80
C TRP A 83 4.01 -19.85 -13.02
N ILE A 84 3.41 -18.77 -12.54
CA ILE A 84 4.11 -17.76 -11.73
C ILE A 84 4.61 -18.40 -10.42
N TRP A 85 3.78 -19.15 -9.70
CA TRP A 85 4.18 -19.82 -8.48
C TRP A 85 5.29 -20.83 -8.70
N GLY A 86 5.19 -21.63 -9.76
CA GLY A 86 6.20 -22.63 -10.10
C GLY A 86 7.59 -22.03 -10.33
N ASN A 87 7.64 -20.89 -11.02
CA ASN A 87 8.92 -20.30 -11.45
C ASN A 87 9.45 -19.20 -10.50
N PHE A 88 8.59 -18.44 -9.84
CA PHE A 88 8.97 -17.22 -9.11
C PHE A 88 8.73 -17.25 -7.59
N LYS A 89 8.28 -18.37 -7.02
CA LYS A 89 8.06 -18.48 -5.56
C LYS A 89 9.28 -18.08 -4.74
N TRP A 90 10.47 -18.44 -5.17
CA TRP A 90 11.73 -18.06 -4.52
C TRP A 90 11.96 -16.55 -4.51
N LEU A 91 11.57 -15.87 -5.61
CA LEU A 91 11.70 -14.42 -5.73
C LEU A 91 10.76 -13.70 -4.75
N PHE A 92 9.52 -14.16 -4.63
CA PHE A 92 8.56 -13.58 -3.68
C PHE A 92 9.02 -13.74 -2.23
N SER A 93 9.52 -14.95 -1.88
CA SER A 93 10.05 -15.21 -0.53
C SER A 93 11.30 -14.38 -0.25
N GLY A 94 12.23 -14.31 -1.21
CA GLY A 94 13.45 -13.51 -1.12
C GLY A 94 13.16 -12.02 -1.02
N TYR A 95 12.21 -11.52 -1.81
CA TYR A 95 11.78 -10.12 -1.75
C TYR A 95 11.13 -9.77 -0.39
N GLY A 96 10.25 -10.62 0.11
CA GLY A 96 9.62 -10.42 1.42
C GLY A 96 10.66 -10.33 2.55
N LEU A 97 11.62 -11.26 2.56
CA LEU A 97 12.72 -11.24 3.54
C LEU A 97 13.62 -10.01 3.39
N ALA A 98 13.97 -9.65 2.15
CA ALA A 98 14.77 -8.46 1.86
C ALA A 98 14.05 -7.17 2.30
N ALA A 99 12.74 -7.06 2.05
CA ALA A 99 11.94 -5.91 2.48
C ALA A 99 11.95 -5.74 4.00
N VAL A 100 11.80 -6.84 4.75
CA VAL A 100 11.92 -6.84 6.21
C VAL A 100 13.31 -6.37 6.63
N GLY A 101 14.37 -6.95 6.06
CA GLY A 101 15.76 -6.57 6.36
C GLY A 101 16.05 -5.09 6.09
N VAL A 102 15.61 -4.57 4.94
CA VAL A 102 15.78 -3.16 4.58
C VAL A 102 14.99 -2.25 5.52
N CYS A 103 13.77 -2.61 5.89
CA CYS A 103 12.99 -1.84 6.86
C CYS A 103 13.67 -1.79 8.24
N PHE A 104 14.17 -2.91 8.72
CA PHE A 104 14.94 -2.93 9.98
C PHE A 104 16.23 -2.11 9.87
N TYR A 105 16.98 -2.28 8.78
CA TYR A 105 18.17 -1.47 8.54
C TYR A 105 17.85 0.02 8.51
N ALA A 106 16.83 0.44 7.76
CA ALA A 106 16.41 1.84 7.70
C ALA A 106 16.01 2.37 9.09
N CYS A 107 15.34 1.50 9.89
CA CYS A 107 14.89 1.80 11.24
C CYS A 107 16.04 2.15 12.19
N PHE A 108 17.11 1.38 12.18
CA PHE A 108 18.24 1.52 13.10
C PHE A 108 19.38 2.35 12.54
N SER A 109 19.36 2.68 11.24
CA SER A 109 20.36 3.53 10.60
C SER A 109 20.04 5.02 10.73
N LYS A 110 20.95 5.86 10.24
CA LYS A 110 20.76 7.32 10.17
C LYS A 110 19.55 7.72 9.31
N PHE A 111 19.11 6.86 8.38
CA PHE A 111 17.90 7.07 7.58
C PHE A 111 16.63 7.21 8.42
N GLY A 112 16.53 6.49 9.54
CA GLY A 112 15.39 6.60 10.45
C GLY A 112 15.22 7.99 11.09
N ASN A 113 16.21 8.85 11.01
CA ASN A 113 16.13 10.24 11.46
C ASN A 113 15.86 11.24 10.32
N THR A 114 15.71 10.76 9.09
CA THR A 114 15.41 11.63 7.95
C THR A 114 13.99 12.18 8.06
N VAL A 115 13.88 13.51 7.98
CA VAL A 115 12.60 14.20 8.00
C VAL A 115 12.07 14.25 6.57
N ILE A 116 10.93 13.61 6.33
CA ILE A 116 10.28 13.65 5.02
C ILE A 116 9.70 15.05 4.79
N GLY A 117 10.01 15.67 3.66
CA GLY A 117 9.63 17.05 3.35
C GLY A 117 10.69 18.09 3.72
N GLY A 118 11.83 17.68 4.31
CA GLY A 118 12.94 18.57 4.67
C GLY A 118 12.98 18.94 6.16
N LYS A 119 14.04 19.64 6.55
CA LYS A 119 14.32 19.93 7.98
C LYS A 119 13.24 20.78 8.67
N ASP A 120 12.57 21.64 7.91
CA ASP A 120 11.57 22.58 8.44
C ASP A 120 10.13 22.06 8.29
N ALA A 121 9.95 20.84 7.81
CA ALA A 121 8.63 20.25 7.63
C ALA A 121 7.93 20.03 8.98
N LYS A 122 6.68 20.50 9.08
CA LYS A 122 5.84 20.36 10.27
C LYS A 122 4.61 19.51 9.96
N PRO A 123 4.12 18.72 10.93
CA PRO A 123 2.90 17.95 10.73
C PRO A 123 1.70 18.87 10.47
N ILE A 124 0.89 18.56 9.45
CA ILE A 124 -0.36 19.27 9.14
C ILE A 124 -1.52 18.71 9.97
N LEU A 125 -1.53 17.41 10.21
CA LEU A 125 -2.61 16.73 10.91
C LEU A 125 -2.33 16.63 12.41
N GLY A 126 -3.37 16.79 13.22
CA GLY A 126 -3.33 16.43 14.62
C GLY A 126 -3.15 14.90 14.78
N LYS A 127 -2.61 14.46 15.93
CA LYS A 127 -2.32 13.05 16.19
C LYS A 127 -3.52 12.13 16.00
N PHE A 128 -4.69 12.55 16.48
CA PHE A 128 -5.92 11.77 16.36
C PHE A 128 -6.39 11.66 14.91
N ASN A 129 -6.39 12.75 14.15
CA ASN A 129 -6.80 12.74 12.74
C ASN A 129 -5.86 11.88 11.89
N TRP A 130 -4.56 11.97 12.16
CA TRP A 130 -3.59 11.11 11.51
C TRP A 130 -3.83 9.63 11.82
N PHE A 131 -4.05 9.29 13.09
CA PHE A 131 -4.35 7.93 13.51
C PHE A 131 -5.63 7.40 12.85
N ALA A 132 -6.71 8.20 12.88
CA ALA A 132 -8.00 7.82 12.30
C ALA A 132 -7.88 7.56 10.78
N ILE A 133 -7.21 8.46 10.04
CA ILE A 133 -7.00 8.30 8.59
C ILE A 133 -6.15 7.06 8.31
N SER A 134 -5.05 6.87 9.04
CA SER A 134 -4.17 5.72 8.87
C SER A 134 -4.90 4.42 9.16
N LEU A 135 -5.72 4.39 10.22
CA LEU A 135 -6.52 3.22 10.57
C LEU A 135 -7.56 2.90 9.48
N CYS A 136 -8.33 3.91 9.05
CA CYS A 136 -9.38 3.73 8.04
C CYS A 136 -8.81 3.32 6.67
N THR A 137 -7.61 3.77 6.30
CA THR A 137 -7.00 3.40 5.02
C THR A 137 -6.33 2.03 5.06
N THR A 138 -5.82 1.59 6.20
CA THR A 138 -5.16 0.28 6.34
C THR A 138 -6.14 -0.83 6.70
N ILE A 139 -7.18 -0.54 7.51
CA ILE A 139 -8.26 -1.47 7.84
C ILE A 139 -9.41 -1.28 6.83
N ALA A 140 -9.10 -1.40 5.56
CA ALA A 140 -10.11 -1.36 4.50
C ALA A 140 -11.04 -2.57 4.56
N ALA A 141 -12.16 -2.51 3.82
CA ALA A 141 -13.14 -3.59 3.74
C ALA A 141 -12.53 -4.98 3.47
N GLY A 142 -11.41 -5.02 2.74
CA GLY A 142 -10.64 -6.24 2.50
C GLY A 142 -10.13 -6.91 3.77
N LEU A 143 -9.60 -6.14 4.73
CA LEU A 143 -9.14 -6.70 6.00
C LEU A 143 -10.31 -7.27 6.81
N MET A 144 -11.44 -6.56 6.87
CA MET A 144 -12.62 -7.04 7.59
C MET A 144 -13.18 -8.34 7.00
N PHE A 145 -13.18 -8.47 5.66
CA PHE A 145 -13.59 -9.68 4.99
C PHE A 145 -12.62 -10.83 5.27
N TRP A 146 -11.31 -10.61 5.08
CA TRP A 146 -10.29 -11.64 5.22
C TRP A 146 -10.05 -12.06 6.67
N ALA A 147 -10.31 -11.19 7.65
CA ALA A 147 -10.23 -11.56 9.07
C ALA A 147 -11.12 -12.76 9.44
N ALA A 148 -12.25 -12.91 8.76
CA ALA A 148 -13.15 -14.04 8.94
C ALA A 148 -12.93 -15.14 7.88
N ALA A 149 -12.74 -14.77 6.63
CA ALA A 149 -12.67 -15.71 5.50
C ALA A 149 -11.35 -16.49 5.48
N GLU A 150 -10.23 -15.88 5.81
CA GLU A 150 -8.92 -16.52 5.74
C GLU A 150 -8.75 -17.68 6.74
N PRO A 151 -9.08 -17.55 8.03
CA PRO A 151 -9.02 -18.67 8.94
C PRO A 151 -9.92 -19.84 8.53
N LEU A 152 -11.12 -19.56 8.03
CA LEU A 152 -12.04 -20.59 7.56
C LEU A 152 -11.48 -21.32 6.33
N TYR A 153 -10.91 -20.57 5.38
CA TYR A 153 -10.27 -21.16 4.21
C TYR A 153 -9.08 -22.04 4.59
N LEU A 154 -8.16 -21.52 5.42
CA LEU A 154 -6.97 -22.27 5.85
C LEU A 154 -7.30 -23.48 6.75
N MET A 155 -8.42 -23.43 7.47
CA MET A 155 -8.91 -24.56 8.25
C MET A 155 -9.48 -25.66 7.34
N SER A 156 -10.19 -25.28 6.27
CA SER A 156 -10.79 -26.23 5.33
C SER A 156 -9.79 -26.83 4.33
N ASP A 157 -8.72 -26.09 4.02
CA ASP A 157 -7.67 -26.50 3.08
C ASP A 157 -6.29 -26.13 3.64
N PRO A 158 -5.83 -26.83 4.71
CA PRO A 158 -4.52 -26.62 5.28
C PRO A 158 -3.43 -27.02 4.30
N SER A 159 -2.28 -26.33 4.35
CA SER A 159 -1.15 -26.65 3.47
C SER A 159 -0.72 -28.12 3.63
N PRO A 160 -0.62 -28.86 2.52
CA PRO A 160 -0.20 -30.28 2.54
C PRO A 160 1.17 -30.54 3.19
N PHE A 161 1.98 -29.48 3.29
CA PHE A 161 3.32 -29.57 3.90
C PHE A 161 3.29 -29.94 5.38
N PHE A 162 2.22 -29.60 6.09
CA PHE A 162 2.11 -29.79 7.54
C PHE A 162 1.38 -31.08 7.95
N ASP A 163 0.85 -31.84 6.99
CA ASP A 163 0.10 -33.09 7.23
C ASP A 163 -1.01 -32.94 8.29
N ILE A 164 -1.80 -31.87 8.16
CA ILE A 164 -2.88 -31.51 9.08
C ILE A 164 -4.20 -31.90 8.43
N GLU A 165 -5.03 -32.65 9.17
CA GLU A 165 -6.36 -33.05 8.72
C GLU A 165 -7.29 -31.82 8.61
N PRO A 166 -7.94 -31.61 7.44
CA PRO A 166 -8.88 -30.51 7.25
C PRO A 166 -10.01 -30.50 8.30
N ASN A 167 -10.42 -29.31 8.70
CA ASN A 167 -11.48 -29.08 9.70
C ASN A 167 -11.25 -29.70 11.07
N SER A 168 -10.02 -30.09 11.38
CA SER A 168 -9.62 -30.60 12.69
C SER A 168 -9.34 -29.46 13.69
N PRO A 169 -9.31 -29.71 14.99
CA PRO A 169 -8.86 -28.73 15.97
C PRO A 169 -7.42 -28.22 15.70
N GLN A 170 -6.55 -29.08 15.16
CA GLN A 170 -5.21 -28.68 14.75
C GLN A 170 -5.23 -27.74 13.56
N ALA A 171 -6.10 -27.99 12.58
CA ALA A 171 -6.30 -27.09 11.44
C ALA A 171 -6.79 -25.70 11.89
N ALA A 172 -7.64 -25.62 12.90
CA ALA A 172 -8.09 -24.35 13.45
C ALA A 172 -6.94 -23.55 14.08
N VAL A 173 -6.09 -24.18 14.88
CA VAL A 173 -4.91 -23.53 15.49
C VAL A 173 -3.92 -23.10 14.42
N PHE A 174 -3.66 -23.97 13.44
CA PHE A 174 -2.80 -23.68 12.29
C PHE A 174 -3.32 -22.47 11.49
N ALA A 175 -4.61 -22.44 11.17
CA ALA A 175 -5.25 -21.37 10.42
C ALA A 175 -5.10 -20.02 11.12
N MET A 176 -5.31 -19.97 12.43
CA MET A 176 -5.11 -18.76 13.23
C MET A 176 -3.64 -18.32 13.24
N ALA A 177 -2.70 -19.24 13.41
CA ALA A 177 -1.28 -18.92 13.38
C ALA A 177 -0.84 -18.38 12.01
N GLN A 178 -1.30 -18.97 10.91
CA GLN A 178 -1.03 -18.52 9.56
C GLN A 178 -1.63 -17.13 9.28
N MET A 179 -2.85 -16.90 9.72
CA MET A 179 -3.47 -15.57 9.59
C MET A 179 -2.62 -14.49 10.26
N TYR A 180 -2.13 -14.73 11.48
CA TYR A 180 -1.24 -13.77 12.16
C TYR A 180 0.10 -13.58 11.44
N LEU A 181 0.63 -14.61 10.80
CA LEU A 181 1.83 -14.50 9.98
C LEU A 181 1.58 -13.70 8.71
N HIS A 182 0.45 -13.93 8.03
CA HIS A 182 0.10 -13.22 6.80
C HIS A 182 -0.17 -11.73 7.03
N TRP A 183 -0.69 -11.36 8.21
CA TRP A 183 -0.95 -9.98 8.59
C TRP A 183 0.12 -9.41 9.56
N GLY A 184 1.25 -10.10 9.68
CA GLY A 184 2.35 -9.73 10.55
C GLY A 184 3.36 -8.77 9.90
N ILE A 185 4.62 -8.93 10.28
CA ILE A 185 5.69 -7.99 9.93
C ILE A 185 5.98 -7.94 8.42
N THR A 186 5.95 -9.07 7.73
CA THR A 186 6.38 -9.18 6.33
C THR A 186 5.55 -8.32 5.35
N PRO A 187 4.22 -8.44 5.30
CA PRO A 187 3.43 -7.61 4.40
C PRO A 187 3.54 -6.12 4.74
N TYR A 188 3.55 -5.77 6.01
CA TYR A 188 3.72 -4.38 6.41
C TYR A 188 5.10 -3.82 6.07
N ALA A 189 6.15 -4.63 6.07
CA ALA A 189 7.47 -4.23 5.60
C ALA A 189 7.48 -3.94 4.10
N ILE A 190 6.79 -4.73 3.29
CA ILE A 190 6.65 -4.51 1.84
C ILE A 190 5.94 -3.18 1.57
N TYR A 191 4.82 -2.91 2.24
CA TYR A 191 4.10 -1.63 2.13
C TYR A 191 4.94 -0.45 2.63
N ALA A 192 5.59 -0.59 3.79
CA ALA A 192 6.41 0.45 4.38
C ALA A 192 7.61 0.81 3.50
N LEU A 193 8.25 -0.17 2.88
CA LEU A 193 9.37 0.05 1.96
C LEU A 193 8.92 0.87 0.75
N ALA A 194 7.85 0.44 0.07
CA ALA A 194 7.31 1.14 -1.09
C ALA A 194 6.88 2.57 -0.74
N ALA A 195 6.14 2.74 0.35
CA ALA A 195 5.68 4.05 0.82
C ALA A 195 6.84 4.97 1.21
N THR A 196 7.89 4.44 1.84
CA THR A 196 9.06 5.22 2.26
C THR A 196 9.88 5.70 1.06
N VAL A 197 10.11 4.80 0.09
CA VAL A 197 10.81 5.16 -1.16
C VAL A 197 10.03 6.24 -1.92
N PHE A 198 8.71 6.04 -2.07
CA PHE A 198 7.83 7.01 -2.71
C PHE A 198 7.90 8.37 -2.01
N ALA A 199 7.72 8.40 -0.70
CA ALA A 199 7.72 9.62 0.08
C ALA A 199 9.07 10.35 -0.01
N PHE A 200 10.18 9.62 0.07
CA PHE A 200 11.52 10.20 -0.04
C PHE A 200 11.76 10.82 -1.44
N VAL A 201 11.45 10.09 -2.49
CA VAL A 201 11.65 10.56 -3.88
C VAL A 201 10.78 11.78 -4.17
N TYR A 202 9.52 11.76 -3.77
CA TYR A 202 8.57 12.84 -4.05
C TYR A 202 8.83 14.09 -3.20
N TYR A 203 8.96 13.93 -1.88
CA TYR A 203 9.04 15.08 -0.96
C TYR A 203 10.46 15.59 -0.74
N ASN A 204 11.47 14.70 -0.66
CA ASN A 204 12.83 15.12 -0.39
C ASN A 204 13.62 15.39 -1.66
N MET A 205 13.51 14.53 -2.67
CA MET A 205 14.18 14.73 -3.96
C MET A 205 13.39 15.63 -4.91
N LYS A 206 12.15 15.99 -4.58
CA LYS A 206 11.26 16.86 -5.38
C LYS A 206 11.11 16.40 -6.83
N LYS A 207 11.18 15.10 -7.09
CA LYS A 207 10.98 14.55 -8.43
C LYS A 207 9.50 14.44 -8.71
N PRO A 208 9.01 15.00 -9.85
CA PRO A 208 7.60 14.89 -10.22
C PRO A 208 7.26 13.44 -10.57
N PHE A 209 6.01 13.07 -10.30
CA PHE A 209 5.40 11.89 -10.88
C PHE A 209 5.06 12.18 -12.33
N THR A 210 5.79 11.61 -13.26
CA THR A 210 5.51 11.68 -14.71
C THR A 210 5.14 10.31 -15.23
#